data_1cc130d23f848d530c494c76b9117e72
#
_entry.id   1cc130d23f848d530c494c76b9117e72
#
_cell.length_a   1.000
_cell.length_b   1.000
_cell.length_c   1.000
_cell.angle_alpha   90.00
_cell.angle_beta   90.00
_cell.angle_gamma   90.00
#
_symmetry.space_group_name_H-M   'P 1'
#
loop_
_entity.id
_entity.type
_entity.pdbx_description
1 polymer ?
#
loop_
_entity_poly.entity_id
_entity_poly.type
_entity_poly.pdbx_seq_one_letter_code
_entity_poly.pdbx_strand_id
1 'polypeptide(L)'
;MAVATIGAMCLGEYLEGSAVMVFYQIGELFQSIAVGKSRKNIAALMDIRPDYANIMVDGEIEEVDPDDVEIGSEIIVNPGEKVPIDGIIVEGDTTLNTSALTGESVPRNAHCGDEIYSGSINMTARITVKTTKEFGESTVSKILDLVENSSMKLSLIHI
;
A
#
# COMPACT_ATOMS: atom_id res chain seq x y z
N MET A 1 -2.61 -18.19 32.31
CA MET A 1 -3.88 -18.92 32.13
C MET A 1 -3.75 -20.41 32.47
N ALA A 2 -2.77 -21.16 31.92
CA ALA A 2 -2.58 -22.58 32.21
C ALA A 2 -2.54 -22.91 33.72
N VAL A 3 -1.83 -22.11 34.52
CA VAL A 3 -1.72 -22.32 35.98
C VAL A 3 -3.07 -22.17 36.69
N ALA A 4 -3.89 -21.21 36.29
CA ALA A 4 -5.22 -20.99 36.86
C ALA A 4 -6.17 -22.15 36.54
N THR A 5 -6.13 -22.63 35.31
CA THR A 5 -6.95 -23.78 34.87
C THR A 5 -6.55 -25.08 35.58
N ILE A 6 -5.24 -25.33 35.74
CA ILE A 6 -4.72 -26.47 36.49
C ILE A 6 -5.13 -26.37 37.98
N GLY A 7 -5.03 -25.17 38.57
CA GLY A 7 -5.46 -24.94 39.95
C GLY A 7 -6.95 -25.23 40.16
N ALA A 8 -7.83 -24.77 39.29
CA ALA A 8 -9.26 -25.05 39.32
C ALA A 8 -9.56 -26.56 39.21
N MET A 9 -8.86 -27.26 38.31
CA MET A 9 -8.98 -28.72 38.15
C MET A 9 -8.53 -29.49 39.42
N CYS A 10 -7.46 -29.04 40.08
CA CYS A 10 -6.99 -29.66 41.33
C CYS A 10 -7.98 -29.47 42.50
N LEU A 11 -8.75 -28.39 42.49
CA LEU A 11 -9.80 -28.09 43.47
C LEU A 11 -11.13 -28.81 43.17
N GLY A 12 -11.23 -29.53 42.04
CA GLY A 12 -12.45 -30.24 41.59
C GLY A 12 -13.47 -29.37 40.91
N GLU A 13 -13.14 -28.09 40.59
CA GLU A 13 -14.02 -27.13 39.95
C GLU A 13 -13.85 -27.16 38.41
N TYR A 14 -14.21 -28.27 37.81
CA TYR A 14 -14.01 -28.52 36.37
C TYR A 14 -14.80 -27.54 35.46
N LEU A 15 -15.99 -27.14 35.92
CA LEU A 15 -16.89 -26.28 35.17
C LEU A 15 -16.36 -24.86 35.09
N GLU A 16 -15.80 -24.36 36.18
CA GLU A 16 -15.16 -23.03 36.24
C GLU A 16 -13.86 -23.00 35.43
N GLY A 17 -13.00 -24.03 35.56
CA GLY A 17 -11.77 -24.15 34.79
C GLY A 17 -12.03 -24.22 33.29
N SER A 18 -13.07 -24.93 32.84
CA SER A 18 -13.43 -24.99 31.42
C SER A 18 -14.03 -23.68 30.90
N ALA A 19 -14.86 -23.00 31.71
CA ALA A 19 -15.41 -21.70 31.35
C ALA A 19 -14.32 -20.64 31.14
N VAL A 20 -13.35 -20.57 32.05
CA VAL A 20 -12.20 -19.67 31.93
C VAL A 20 -11.41 -19.94 30.65
N MET A 21 -11.20 -21.20 30.28
CA MET A 21 -10.48 -21.57 29.05
C MET A 21 -11.24 -21.14 27.81
N VAL A 22 -12.56 -21.34 27.77
CA VAL A 22 -13.41 -20.91 26.65
C VAL A 22 -13.41 -19.38 26.48
N PHE A 23 -13.57 -18.63 27.57
CA PHE A 23 -13.52 -17.18 27.52
C PHE A 23 -12.16 -16.66 27.08
N TYR A 24 -11.08 -17.30 27.49
CA TYR A 24 -9.74 -16.94 27.02
C TYR A 24 -9.58 -17.18 25.52
N GLN A 25 -10.01 -18.32 25.00
CA GLN A 25 -9.95 -18.62 23.56
C GLN A 25 -10.79 -17.66 22.74
N ILE A 26 -11.97 -17.27 23.23
CA ILE A 26 -12.80 -16.26 22.58
C ILE A 26 -12.07 -14.91 22.54
N GLY A 27 -11.45 -14.49 23.66
CA GLY A 27 -10.64 -13.26 23.70
C GLY A 27 -9.46 -13.27 22.74
N GLU A 28 -8.73 -14.38 22.66
CA GLU A 28 -7.62 -14.57 21.74
C GLU A 28 -8.07 -14.54 20.26
N LEU A 29 -9.24 -15.13 19.98
CA LEU A 29 -9.85 -15.06 18.65
C LEU A 29 -10.17 -13.61 18.25
N PHE A 30 -10.82 -12.84 19.11
CA PHE A 30 -11.10 -11.43 18.85
C PHE A 30 -9.82 -10.61 18.68
N GLN A 31 -8.81 -10.85 19.49
CA GLN A 31 -7.51 -10.20 19.37
C GLN A 31 -6.84 -10.53 18.03
N SER A 32 -6.85 -11.80 17.61
CA SER A 32 -6.25 -12.21 16.34
C SER A 32 -6.96 -11.58 15.13
N ILE A 33 -8.29 -11.48 15.17
CA ILE A 33 -9.09 -10.82 14.12
C ILE A 33 -8.76 -9.32 14.07
N ALA A 34 -8.72 -8.65 15.22
CA ALA A 34 -8.44 -7.22 15.30
C ALA A 34 -7.02 -6.89 14.80
N VAL A 35 -6.01 -7.64 15.23
CA VAL A 35 -4.62 -7.47 14.80
C VAL A 35 -4.44 -7.85 13.33
N GLY A 36 -5.08 -8.92 12.86
CA GLY A 36 -5.04 -9.33 11.46
C GLY A 36 -5.60 -8.28 10.52
N LYS A 37 -6.71 -7.63 10.90
CA LYS A 37 -7.31 -6.55 10.11
C LYS A 37 -6.41 -5.31 10.05
N SER A 38 -5.76 -4.97 11.15
CA SER A 38 -4.79 -3.85 11.20
C SER A 38 -3.58 -4.10 10.31
N ARG A 39 -2.98 -5.29 10.35
CA ARG A 39 -1.84 -5.67 9.49
C ARG A 39 -2.21 -5.67 8.00
N LYS A 40 -3.41 -6.11 7.65
CA LYS A 40 -3.88 -6.12 6.25
C LYS A 40 -4.02 -4.71 5.68
N ASN A 41 -4.44 -3.74 6.50
CA ASN A 41 -4.53 -2.35 6.08
C ASN A 41 -3.15 -1.73 5.83
N ILE A 42 -2.14 -2.06 6.63
CA ILE A 42 -0.75 -1.61 6.43
C ILE A 42 -0.14 -2.26 5.18
N ALA A 43 -0.36 -3.54 4.96
CA ALA A 43 0.10 -4.24 3.75
C ALA A 43 -0.52 -3.66 2.47
N ALA A 44 -1.80 -3.26 2.51
CA ALA A 44 -2.46 -2.61 1.38
C ALA A 44 -1.88 -1.23 1.06
N LEU A 45 -1.32 -0.51 2.04
CA LEU A 45 -0.61 0.75 1.82
C LEU A 45 0.79 0.52 1.22
N MET A 46 1.48 -0.54 1.62
CA MET A 46 2.75 -0.92 0.99
C MET A 46 2.57 -1.40 -0.46
N ASP A 47 1.40 -1.94 -0.80
CA ASP A 47 1.05 -2.32 -2.18
C ASP A 47 0.82 -1.11 -3.12
N ILE A 48 0.81 0.11 -2.61
CA ILE A 48 0.74 1.33 -3.43
C ILE A 48 2.11 1.66 -4.05
N ARG A 49 3.23 1.30 -3.40
CA ARG A 49 4.57 1.56 -3.91
C ARG A 49 4.80 0.78 -5.21
N PRO A 50 5.22 1.42 -6.29
CA PRO A 50 5.68 0.75 -7.50
C PRO A 50 7.02 0.05 -7.24
N ASP A 51 7.17 -1.17 -7.74
CA ASP A 51 8.37 -1.97 -7.55
C ASP A 51 9.46 -1.64 -8.59
N TYR A 52 9.07 -1.11 -9.75
CA TYR A 52 9.97 -0.80 -10.88
C TYR A 52 9.41 0.34 -11.74
N ALA A 53 10.27 0.90 -12.56
CA ALA A 53 9.93 1.83 -13.65
C ALA A 53 10.54 1.32 -14.96
N ASN A 54 9.75 1.38 -16.04
CA ASN A 54 10.26 1.08 -17.39
C ASN A 54 10.68 2.39 -18.04
N ILE A 55 11.97 2.58 -18.28
CA ILE A 55 12.51 3.76 -19.00
C ILE A 55 12.87 3.42 -20.44
N MET A 56 12.85 4.44 -21.31
CA MET A 56 13.34 4.31 -22.69
C MET A 56 14.79 4.77 -22.73
N VAL A 57 15.72 3.84 -23.00
CA VAL A 57 17.14 4.12 -23.19
C VAL A 57 17.56 3.64 -24.58
N ASP A 58 18.04 4.53 -25.43
CA ASP A 58 18.53 4.22 -26.79
C ASP A 58 17.52 3.41 -27.66
N GLY A 59 16.21 3.55 -27.40
CA GLY A 59 15.13 2.87 -28.12
C GLY A 59 14.77 1.48 -27.56
N GLU A 60 15.40 1.05 -26.49
CA GLU A 60 15.06 -0.17 -25.75
C GLU A 60 14.40 0.18 -24.41
N ILE A 61 13.52 -0.72 -23.95
CA ILE A 61 12.87 -0.56 -22.66
C ILE A 61 13.73 -1.26 -21.61
N GLU A 62 14.18 -0.52 -20.62
CA GLU A 62 14.93 -1.02 -19.48
C GLU A 62 14.11 -0.87 -18.20
N GLU A 63 14.06 -1.93 -17.40
CA GLU A 63 13.45 -1.92 -16.08
C GLU A 63 14.47 -1.46 -15.05
N VAL A 64 14.14 -0.39 -14.33
CA VAL A 64 15.02 0.23 -13.31
C VAL A 64 14.28 0.43 -12.00
N ASP A 65 15.03 0.64 -10.90
CA ASP A 65 14.43 1.08 -9.66
C ASP A 65 13.87 2.51 -9.82
N PRO A 66 12.66 2.80 -9.34
CA PRO A 66 12.08 4.14 -9.39
C PRO A 66 12.96 5.23 -8.76
N ASP A 67 13.79 4.87 -7.77
CA ASP A 67 14.73 5.79 -7.12
C ASP A 67 15.87 6.25 -8.05
N ASP A 68 16.17 5.49 -9.10
CA ASP A 68 17.23 5.80 -10.07
C ASP A 68 16.74 6.64 -11.26
N VAL A 69 15.44 6.93 -11.33
CA VAL A 69 14.84 7.70 -12.44
C VAL A 69 14.99 9.19 -12.23
N GLU A 70 15.69 9.86 -13.14
CA GLU A 70 15.88 11.32 -13.12
C GLU A 70 14.63 12.09 -13.55
N ILE A 71 14.52 13.34 -13.09
CA ILE A 71 13.46 14.27 -13.54
C ILE A 71 13.62 14.54 -15.05
N GLY A 72 12.52 14.43 -15.79
CA GLY A 72 12.48 14.65 -17.23
C GLY A 72 12.72 13.39 -18.05
N SER A 73 12.98 12.23 -17.42
CA SER A 73 13.04 10.93 -18.08
C SER A 73 11.66 10.53 -18.63
N GLU A 74 11.67 9.78 -19.74
CA GLU A 74 10.47 9.20 -20.32
C GLU A 74 10.29 7.77 -19.80
N ILE A 75 9.22 7.57 -19.03
CA ILE A 75 8.83 6.27 -18.51
C ILE A 75 7.65 5.71 -19.31
N ILE A 76 7.63 4.41 -19.46
CA ILE A 76 6.58 3.68 -20.16
C ILE A 76 5.73 2.96 -19.12
N VAL A 77 4.41 3.14 -19.20
CA VAL A 77 3.45 2.48 -18.33
C VAL A 77 2.47 1.66 -19.17
N ASN A 78 2.55 0.34 -19.06
CA ASN A 78 1.65 -0.56 -19.76
C ASN A 78 0.31 -0.73 -19.04
N PRO A 79 -0.74 -1.23 -19.72
CA PRO A 79 -1.99 -1.57 -19.07
C PRO A 79 -1.80 -2.59 -17.93
N GLY A 80 -2.38 -2.31 -16.78
CA GLY A 80 -2.24 -3.09 -15.56
C GLY A 80 -1.10 -2.67 -14.66
N GLU A 81 -0.16 -1.84 -15.12
CA GLU A 81 0.97 -1.35 -14.34
C GLU A 81 0.59 -0.10 -13.52
N LYS A 82 1.30 0.07 -12.41
CA LYS A 82 1.23 1.29 -11.60
C LYS A 82 2.14 2.36 -12.19
N VAL A 83 1.69 3.60 -12.16
CA VAL A 83 2.52 4.76 -12.50
C VAL A 83 3.60 4.90 -11.42
N PRO A 84 4.90 4.80 -11.76
CA PRO A 84 5.95 4.80 -10.75
C PRO A 84 6.25 6.18 -10.17
N ILE A 85 6.20 7.22 -10.98
CA ILE A 85 6.59 8.60 -10.60
C ILE A 85 5.57 9.59 -11.17
N ASP A 86 5.36 10.70 -10.46
CA ASP A 86 4.49 11.78 -10.93
C ASP A 86 5.04 12.39 -12.24
N GLY A 87 4.17 12.63 -13.20
CA GLY A 87 4.58 13.16 -14.50
C GLY A 87 3.44 13.65 -15.36
N ILE A 88 3.77 13.97 -16.62
CA ILE A 88 2.83 14.42 -17.64
C ILE A 88 2.83 13.38 -18.78
N ILE A 89 1.66 13.01 -19.26
CA ILE A 89 1.54 12.12 -20.42
C ILE A 89 2.05 12.87 -21.67
N VAL A 90 3.07 12.32 -22.31
CA VAL A 90 3.62 12.87 -23.56
C VAL A 90 3.10 12.13 -24.79
N GLU A 91 2.70 10.86 -24.62
CA GLU A 91 2.15 10.03 -25.71
C GLU A 91 1.13 9.02 -25.16
N GLY A 92 0.03 8.86 -25.88
CA GLY A 92 -1.03 7.91 -25.61
C GLY A 92 -2.19 8.51 -24.80
N ASP A 93 -3.32 7.80 -24.86
CA ASP A 93 -4.54 8.11 -24.09
C ASP A 93 -4.95 6.87 -23.33
N THR A 94 -5.34 7.03 -22.08
CA THR A 94 -5.70 5.90 -21.23
C THR A 94 -6.78 6.24 -20.20
N THR A 95 -7.20 5.23 -19.48
CA THR A 95 -8.02 5.36 -18.28
C THR A 95 -7.19 4.97 -17.07
N LEU A 96 -7.19 5.80 -16.04
CA LEU A 96 -6.45 5.59 -14.80
C LEU A 96 -7.39 5.24 -13.65
N ASN A 97 -7.04 4.24 -12.90
CA ASN A 97 -7.66 3.96 -11.61
C ASN A 97 -6.85 4.64 -10.51
N THR A 98 -7.45 5.66 -9.90
CA THR A 98 -6.84 6.46 -8.81
C THR A 98 -7.42 6.11 -7.44
N SER A 99 -8.21 5.04 -7.33
CA SER A 99 -8.95 4.71 -6.09
C SER A 99 -8.05 4.52 -4.86
N ALA A 100 -6.84 4.02 -5.05
CA ALA A 100 -5.87 3.86 -3.97
C ALA A 100 -5.37 5.20 -3.40
N LEU A 101 -5.38 6.26 -4.20
CA LEU A 101 -4.90 7.61 -3.82
C LEU A 101 -6.02 8.49 -3.32
N THR A 102 -7.16 8.49 -4.02
CA THR A 102 -8.26 9.44 -3.79
C THR A 102 -9.45 8.82 -3.07
N GLY A 103 -9.54 7.49 -3.02
CA GLY A 103 -10.71 6.76 -2.53
C GLY A 103 -11.87 6.71 -3.53
N GLU A 104 -11.77 7.39 -4.68
CA GLU A 104 -12.81 7.39 -5.70
C GLU A 104 -12.72 6.14 -6.57
N SER A 105 -13.80 5.38 -6.64
CA SER A 105 -13.86 4.13 -7.43
C SER A 105 -14.09 4.33 -8.93
N VAL A 106 -14.34 5.59 -9.37
CA VAL A 106 -14.61 5.88 -10.77
C VAL A 106 -13.29 6.13 -11.50
N PRO A 107 -12.96 5.32 -12.54
CA PRO A 107 -11.77 5.54 -13.34
C PRO A 107 -11.80 6.90 -14.06
N ARG A 108 -10.65 7.57 -14.15
CA ARG A 108 -10.48 8.87 -14.79
C ARG A 108 -9.82 8.66 -16.17
N ASN A 109 -10.41 9.28 -17.20
CA ASN A 109 -9.72 9.36 -18.51
C ASN A 109 -8.55 10.34 -18.42
N ALA A 110 -7.45 9.99 -19.05
CA ALA A 110 -6.23 10.78 -19.12
C ALA A 110 -5.70 10.79 -20.55
N HIS A 111 -5.32 11.97 -21.01
CA HIS A 111 -4.90 12.28 -22.38
C HIS A 111 -3.50 12.87 -22.40
N CYS A 112 -2.89 12.94 -23.57
CA CYS A 112 -1.62 13.63 -23.76
C CYS A 112 -1.72 15.06 -23.24
N GLY A 113 -0.76 15.47 -22.38
CA GLY A 113 -0.71 16.76 -21.69
C GLY A 113 -1.31 16.75 -20.26
N ASP A 114 -1.99 15.69 -19.86
CA ASP A 114 -2.55 15.58 -18.51
C ASP A 114 -1.48 15.18 -17.48
N GLU A 115 -1.57 15.75 -16.28
CA GLU A 115 -0.78 15.33 -15.13
C GLU A 115 -1.32 14.00 -14.57
N ILE A 116 -0.41 13.10 -14.25
CA ILE A 116 -0.70 11.83 -13.59
C ILE A 116 0.16 11.66 -12.34
N TYR A 117 -0.39 10.94 -11.38
CA TYR A 117 0.21 10.72 -10.07
C TYR A 117 0.69 9.29 -9.91
N SER A 118 1.84 9.15 -9.27
CA SER A 118 2.39 7.84 -8.87
C SER A 118 1.38 7.06 -8.02
N GLY A 119 1.36 5.73 -8.18
CA GLY A 119 0.39 4.85 -7.52
C GLY A 119 -0.97 4.74 -8.24
N SER A 120 -1.23 5.54 -9.28
CA SER A 120 -2.36 5.31 -10.18
C SER A 120 -2.12 4.05 -11.01
N ILE A 121 -3.16 3.27 -11.29
CA ILE A 121 -3.06 2.08 -12.13
C ILE A 121 -3.52 2.43 -13.55
N ASN A 122 -2.66 2.19 -14.53
CA ASN A 122 -3.01 2.32 -15.94
C ASN A 122 -3.93 1.16 -16.37
N MET A 123 -5.07 1.44 -17.01
CA MET A 123 -6.07 0.40 -17.27
C MET A 123 -6.18 -0.04 -18.72
N THR A 124 -6.04 0.86 -19.68
CA THR A 124 -6.51 0.58 -21.06
C THR A 124 -5.44 0.52 -22.12
N ALA A 125 -4.53 1.48 -22.15
CA ALA A 125 -3.53 1.57 -23.22
C ALA A 125 -2.15 1.93 -22.66
N ARG A 126 -1.09 1.56 -23.37
CA ARG A 126 0.28 1.98 -23.08
C ARG A 126 0.39 3.50 -23.22
N ILE A 127 1.01 4.12 -22.26
CA ILE A 127 1.32 5.55 -22.27
C ILE A 127 2.80 5.78 -22.03
N THR A 128 3.31 6.88 -22.55
CA THR A 128 4.63 7.42 -22.24
C THR A 128 4.45 8.66 -21.38
N VAL A 129 5.16 8.71 -20.28
CA VAL A 129 5.05 9.75 -19.26
C VAL A 129 6.41 10.38 -19.03
N LYS A 130 6.47 11.70 -19.11
CA LYS A 130 7.66 12.46 -18.74
C LYS A 130 7.61 12.80 -17.26
N THR A 131 8.60 12.36 -16.49
CA THR A 131 8.69 12.59 -15.05
C THR A 131 8.85 14.07 -14.72
N THR A 132 8.12 14.54 -13.73
CA THR A 132 8.17 15.94 -13.24
C THR A 132 8.79 16.07 -11.86
N LYS A 133 8.94 14.93 -11.15
CA LYS A 133 9.51 14.86 -9.80
C LYS A 133 10.45 13.68 -9.69
N GLU A 134 11.30 13.68 -8.67
CA GLU A 134 12.01 12.50 -8.21
C GLU A 134 11.06 11.55 -7.48
N PHE A 135 11.40 10.26 -7.40
CA PHE A 135 10.55 9.28 -6.73
C PHE A 135 10.29 9.64 -5.26
N GLY A 136 11.31 10.11 -4.52
CA GLY A 136 11.17 10.55 -3.12
C GLY A 136 10.19 11.71 -2.91
N GLU A 137 9.98 12.55 -3.93
CA GLU A 137 9.02 13.66 -3.92
C GLU A 137 7.66 13.31 -4.54
N SER A 138 7.50 12.09 -5.02
CA SER A 138 6.28 11.61 -5.65
C SER A 138 5.09 11.57 -4.67
N THR A 139 3.89 11.52 -5.22
CA THR A 139 2.66 11.46 -4.42
C THR A 139 2.61 10.24 -3.52
N VAL A 140 3.03 9.07 -4.02
CA VAL A 140 3.09 7.83 -3.23
C VAL A 140 4.09 7.94 -2.09
N SER A 141 5.30 8.41 -2.34
CA SER A 141 6.33 8.56 -1.29
C SER A 141 5.87 9.46 -0.15
N LYS A 142 5.22 10.59 -0.46
CA LYS A 142 4.64 11.49 0.55
C LYS A 142 3.52 10.85 1.36
N ILE A 143 2.67 10.03 0.74
CA ILE A 143 1.61 9.31 1.45
C ILE A 143 2.23 8.29 2.41
N LEU A 144 3.23 7.53 1.96
CA LEU A 144 3.93 6.53 2.78
C LEU A 144 4.62 7.18 3.98
N ASP A 145 5.33 8.29 3.78
CA ASP A 145 5.98 9.06 4.85
C ASP A 145 4.97 9.57 5.89
N LEU A 146 3.82 10.07 5.46
CA LEU A 146 2.77 10.53 6.36
C LEU A 146 2.20 9.39 7.22
N VAL A 147 2.01 8.22 6.64
CA VAL A 147 1.50 7.04 7.34
C VAL A 147 2.53 6.53 8.34
N GLU A 148 3.79 6.42 7.95
CA GLU A 148 4.88 5.95 8.81
C GLU A 148 5.11 6.89 9.99
N ASN A 149 5.20 8.18 9.75
CA ASN A 149 5.36 9.20 10.80
C ASN A 149 4.14 9.29 11.74
N SER A 150 2.93 9.05 11.23
CA SER A 150 1.72 9.02 12.05
C SER A 150 1.67 7.79 12.96
N SER A 151 2.15 6.66 12.46
CA SER A 151 2.26 5.41 13.23
C SER A 151 3.27 5.52 14.38
N MET A 152 4.42 6.16 14.16
CA MET A 152 5.43 6.38 15.21
C MET A 152 4.94 7.34 16.32
N LYS A 153 4.20 8.39 15.97
CA LYS A 153 3.64 9.32 16.97
C LYS A 153 2.58 8.69 17.86
N LEU A 154 1.78 7.76 17.34
CA LEU A 154 0.80 7.02 18.15
C LEU A 154 1.46 6.03 19.12
N SER A 155 2.61 5.48 18.78
CA SER A 155 3.39 4.60 19.65
C SER A 155 4.01 5.34 20.86
N LEU A 156 4.31 6.64 20.74
CA LEU A 156 4.90 7.48 21.80
C LEU A 156 3.90 8.00 22.84
N ILE A 157 2.59 7.93 22.55
CA ILE A 157 1.53 8.42 23.47
C ILE A 157 1.04 7.30 24.42
N HIS A 158 1.56 6.07 24.30
CA HIS A 158 1.13 4.92 25.09
C HIS A 158 2.16 4.47 26.15
N ILE A 159 2.88 5.45 26.76
CA ILE A 159 3.67 5.24 28.00
C ILE A 159 3.04 6.06 29.11
#